data_75cf56571e46603bc4b78192e6d66d4f
#
_entry.id   75cf56571e46603bc4b78192e6d66d4f
#
_cell.length_a   1.000
_cell.length_b   1.000
_cell.length_c   1.000
_cell.angle_alpha   90.00
_cell.angle_beta   90.00
_cell.angle_gamma   90.00
#
_symmetry.space_group_name_H-M   'P 1'
#
loop_
_entity.id
_entity.type
_entity.pdbx_description
1 polymer ?
#
loop_
_entity_poly.entity_id
_entity_poly.type
_entity_poly.pdbx_seq_one_letter_code
_entity_poly.pdbx_strand_id
1 'polypeptide(L)'
;MLFRSLEDNPLFNAGRGSVYTSELRQEMDASIMDGSNLNAGAVASITNVKNPIKLARYVMEKTEHVMFSSKGAEKIAIEAGLETVSPSYFYSEEKLQRAKSKIKTNSKKGTVGVVALDANGNIAAGTSTGGMTNKMPGRIGDSPIIGAGTWAENGVCGVSGKIGRAHV
;
A
#
# COMPACT_ATOMS: atom_id res chain seq x y z
N MET A 1 4.46 8.72 -10.61
CA MET A 1 4.56 9.93 -9.78
C MET A 1 3.33 10.17 -8.92
N LEU A 2 2.14 9.93 -9.39
CA LEU A 2 0.88 10.16 -8.67
C LEU A 2 0.82 9.45 -7.31
N PHE A 3 1.17 8.17 -7.25
CA PHE A 3 1.19 7.42 -5.98
C PHE A 3 2.03 8.06 -4.89
N ARG A 4 3.24 8.56 -5.23
CA ARG A 4 4.10 9.21 -4.24
C ARG A 4 3.40 10.41 -3.59
N SER A 5 2.74 11.23 -4.40
CA SER A 5 2.01 12.39 -3.89
C SER A 5 0.85 11.99 -2.96
N LEU A 6 0.18 10.86 -3.24
CA LEU A 6 -0.87 10.32 -2.39
C LEU A 6 -0.30 9.75 -1.08
N GLU A 7 0.83 9.04 -1.13
CA GLU A 7 1.50 8.50 0.07
C GLU A 7 2.15 9.59 0.94
N ASP A 8 2.62 10.70 0.35
CA ASP A 8 3.20 11.83 1.08
C ASP A 8 2.10 12.71 1.74
N ASN A 9 0.85 12.57 1.35
CA ASN A 9 -0.26 13.36 1.87
C ASN A 9 -0.94 12.66 3.06
N PRO A 10 -0.92 13.27 4.28
CA PRO A 10 -1.47 12.66 5.49
C PRO A 10 -3.00 12.47 5.48
N LEU A 11 -3.71 13.05 4.52
CA LEU A 11 -5.17 12.90 4.40
C LEU A 11 -5.58 11.50 3.92
N PHE A 12 -4.71 10.81 3.18
CA PHE A 12 -5.00 9.46 2.68
C PHE A 12 -4.54 8.39 3.68
N ASN A 13 -5.13 7.21 3.60
CA ASN A 13 -4.70 6.06 4.39
C ASN A 13 -3.66 5.23 3.61
N ALA A 14 -2.52 5.84 3.36
CA ALA A 14 -1.36 5.22 2.72
C ALA A 14 -0.12 6.03 3.07
N GLY A 15 1.06 5.42 3.13
CA GLY A 15 2.30 6.10 3.46
C GLY A 15 2.17 6.94 4.74
N ARG A 16 2.46 8.24 4.65
CA ARG A 16 2.42 9.19 5.78
C ARG A 16 1.07 9.25 6.50
N GLY A 17 -0.02 8.94 5.79
CA GLY A 17 -1.36 8.99 6.34
C GLY A 17 -1.88 7.64 6.82
N SER A 18 -1.05 6.63 6.97
CA SER A 18 -1.48 5.29 7.39
C SER A 18 -2.11 5.27 8.79
N VAL A 19 -3.12 4.42 8.96
CA VAL A 19 -3.80 4.20 10.23
C VAL A 19 -3.00 3.30 11.15
N TYR A 20 -3.35 3.28 12.44
CA TYR A 20 -2.70 2.48 13.46
C TYR A 20 -3.32 1.10 13.62
N THR A 21 -2.47 0.11 13.91
CA THR A 21 -2.86 -1.21 14.40
C THR A 21 -3.40 -1.13 15.84
N SER A 22 -3.94 -2.23 16.35
CA SER A 22 -4.37 -2.36 17.75
C SER A 22 -3.23 -2.20 18.77
N GLU A 23 -1.97 -2.33 18.32
CA GLU A 23 -0.77 -2.07 19.13
C GLU A 23 -0.19 -0.66 18.92
N LEU A 24 -0.96 0.24 18.29
CA LEU A 24 -0.59 1.63 18.06
C LEU A 24 0.70 1.78 17.22
N ARG A 25 0.91 0.89 16.26
CA ARG A 25 1.94 0.96 15.23
C ARG A 25 1.30 1.10 13.85
N GLN A 26 2.04 1.63 12.90
CA GLN A 26 1.60 1.67 11.51
C GLN A 26 2.30 0.57 10.73
N GLU A 27 1.51 -0.22 10.02
CA GLU A 27 1.96 -1.26 9.10
C GLU A 27 1.30 -1.01 7.75
N MET A 28 2.12 -0.92 6.71
CA MET A 28 1.70 -0.50 5.38
C MET A 28 1.86 -1.63 4.38
N ASP A 29 0.95 -1.64 3.42
CA ASP A 29 0.92 -2.60 2.32
C ASP A 29 0.84 -1.84 0.99
N ALA A 30 1.49 -2.36 -0.06
CA ALA A 30 1.37 -1.81 -1.41
C ALA A 30 1.58 -2.89 -2.47
N SER A 31 0.99 -2.70 -3.64
CA SER A 31 1.24 -3.51 -4.83
C SER A 31 1.17 -2.68 -6.09
N ILE A 32 1.85 -3.15 -7.13
CA ILE A 32 1.86 -2.57 -8.47
C ILE A 32 1.92 -3.70 -9.50
N MET A 33 1.32 -3.47 -10.66
CA MET A 33 1.33 -4.42 -11.77
C MET A 33 1.43 -3.69 -13.10
N ASP A 34 2.23 -4.24 -13.99
CA ASP A 34 2.40 -3.81 -15.38
C ASP A 34 1.59 -4.75 -16.27
N GLY A 35 0.57 -4.22 -16.94
CA GLY A 35 -0.31 -4.99 -17.80
C GLY A 35 0.31 -5.38 -19.15
N SER A 36 1.46 -4.83 -19.52
CA SER A 36 2.12 -5.15 -20.79
C SER A 36 2.84 -6.51 -20.76
N ASN A 37 3.28 -6.94 -19.58
CA ASN A 37 4.07 -8.17 -19.39
C ASN A 37 3.60 -9.00 -18.19
N LEU A 38 2.56 -8.57 -17.50
CA LEU A 38 2.00 -9.16 -16.28
C LEU A 38 2.98 -9.20 -15.09
N ASN A 39 4.07 -8.45 -15.15
CA ASN A 39 4.97 -8.32 -14.01
C ASN A 39 4.27 -7.60 -12.87
N ALA A 40 4.50 -8.09 -11.67
CA ALA A 40 3.91 -7.52 -10.47
C ALA A 40 4.90 -7.49 -9.31
N GLY A 41 4.68 -6.55 -8.39
CA GLY A 41 5.45 -6.45 -7.16
C GLY A 41 4.57 -5.99 -6.01
N ALA A 42 4.81 -6.58 -4.85
CA ALA A 42 4.01 -6.30 -3.66
C ALA A 42 4.88 -6.28 -2.40
N VAL A 43 4.43 -5.49 -1.43
CA VAL A 43 5.02 -5.46 -0.08
C VAL A 43 3.92 -5.37 0.97
N ALA A 44 4.13 -6.02 2.10
CA ALA A 44 3.17 -6.03 3.19
C ALA A 44 3.83 -5.85 4.56
N SER A 45 3.08 -5.28 5.49
CA SER A 45 3.45 -5.10 6.91
C SER A 45 4.80 -4.38 7.08
N ILE A 46 5.10 -3.40 6.22
CA ILE A 46 6.31 -2.58 6.33
C ILE A 46 6.05 -1.35 7.22
N THR A 47 7.07 -0.89 7.94
CA THR A 47 6.91 0.12 9.00
C THR A 47 7.78 1.36 8.82
N ASN A 48 8.81 1.31 8.00
CA ASN A 48 9.84 2.35 7.91
C ASN A 48 10.15 2.85 6.50
N VAL A 49 9.49 2.32 5.47
CA VAL A 49 9.70 2.78 4.09
C VAL A 49 8.76 3.96 3.81
N LYS A 50 9.32 5.11 3.46
CA LYS A 50 8.56 6.34 3.26
C LYS A 50 7.44 6.20 2.23
N ASN A 51 7.76 5.58 1.09
CA ASN A 51 6.82 5.34 0.01
C ASN A 51 6.74 3.84 -0.32
N PRO A 52 5.80 3.10 0.29
CA PRO A 52 5.60 1.67 0.05
C PRO A 52 5.52 1.27 -1.43
N ILE A 53 4.86 2.09 -2.25
CA ILE A 53 4.70 1.81 -3.68
C ILE A 53 6.03 1.78 -4.45
N LYS A 54 7.05 2.55 -4.01
CA LYS A 54 8.38 2.50 -4.62
C LYS A 54 9.06 1.16 -4.37
N LEU A 55 8.88 0.62 -3.16
CA LEU A 55 9.42 -0.69 -2.83
C LEU A 55 8.70 -1.80 -3.59
N ALA A 56 7.37 -1.74 -3.70
CA ALA A 56 6.59 -2.67 -4.53
C ALA A 56 7.06 -2.62 -6.00
N ARG A 57 7.32 -1.44 -6.54
CA ARG A 57 7.88 -1.28 -7.89
C ARG A 57 9.30 -1.86 -8.00
N TYR A 58 10.15 -1.64 -7.01
CA TYR A 58 11.50 -2.25 -6.99
C TYR A 58 11.42 -3.77 -6.99
N VAL A 59 10.53 -4.36 -6.20
CA VAL A 59 10.28 -5.81 -6.20
C VAL A 59 9.90 -6.28 -7.59
N MET A 60 8.96 -5.61 -8.26
CA MET A 60 8.53 -5.95 -9.62
C MET A 60 9.65 -5.89 -10.65
N GLU A 61 10.49 -4.84 -10.59
CA GLU A 61 11.47 -4.55 -11.66
C GLU A 61 12.85 -5.17 -11.43
N LYS A 62 13.21 -5.50 -10.18
CA LYS A 62 14.58 -5.81 -9.79
C LYS A 62 14.75 -7.12 -9.03
N THR A 63 13.69 -7.89 -8.82
CA THR A 63 13.76 -9.19 -8.16
C THR A 63 13.04 -10.27 -8.97
N GLU A 64 13.33 -11.53 -8.68
CA GLU A 64 12.61 -12.68 -9.24
C GLU A 64 11.31 -13.00 -8.48
N HIS A 65 11.01 -12.24 -7.44
CA HIS A 65 9.90 -12.49 -6.55
C HIS A 65 8.77 -11.47 -6.77
N VAL A 66 7.56 -11.89 -6.48
CA VAL A 66 6.39 -11.00 -6.58
C VAL A 66 6.12 -10.25 -5.26
N MET A 67 6.46 -10.85 -4.11
CA MET A 67 6.04 -10.26 -2.82
C MET A 67 7.08 -10.49 -1.71
N PHE A 68 7.28 -9.42 -0.92
CA PHE A 68 8.04 -9.47 0.33
C PHE A 68 7.23 -8.86 1.47
N SER A 69 7.55 -9.21 2.71
CA SER A 69 6.86 -8.67 3.88
C SER A 69 7.82 -8.30 5.01
N SER A 70 7.33 -7.41 5.88
CA SER A 70 7.96 -7.06 7.16
C SER A 70 9.45 -6.72 7.02
N LYS A 71 10.29 -7.20 7.93
CA LYS A 71 11.73 -6.90 7.96
C LYS A 71 12.48 -7.38 6.71
N GLY A 72 12.01 -8.44 6.04
CA GLY A 72 12.58 -8.87 4.76
C GLY A 72 12.41 -7.81 3.66
N ALA A 73 11.22 -7.24 3.55
CA ALA A 73 10.94 -6.15 2.63
C ALA A 73 11.72 -4.88 2.99
N GLU A 74 11.82 -4.55 4.29
CA GLU A 74 12.56 -3.37 4.77
C GLU A 74 14.06 -3.48 4.50
N LYS A 75 14.64 -4.67 4.61
CA LYS A 75 16.04 -4.94 4.23
C LYS A 75 16.28 -4.67 2.75
N ILE A 76 15.40 -5.15 1.88
CA ILE A 76 15.45 -4.88 0.44
C ILE A 76 15.37 -3.38 0.16
N ALA A 77 14.52 -2.64 0.88
CA ALA A 77 14.42 -1.19 0.71
C ALA A 77 15.75 -0.47 1.00
N ILE A 78 16.45 -0.89 2.06
CA ILE A 78 17.77 -0.35 2.42
C ILE A 78 18.80 -0.69 1.35
N GLU A 79 18.88 -1.94 0.92
CA GLU A 79 19.80 -2.40 -0.13
C GLU A 79 19.55 -1.70 -1.48
N ALA A 80 18.29 -1.38 -1.77
CA ALA A 80 17.86 -0.63 -2.95
C ALA A 80 18.10 0.88 -2.85
N GLY A 81 18.60 1.39 -1.72
CA GLY A 81 18.77 2.83 -1.48
C GLY A 81 17.48 3.62 -1.43
N LEU A 82 16.35 2.98 -1.10
CA LEU A 82 15.08 3.67 -0.94
C LEU A 82 15.03 4.44 0.38
N GLU A 83 14.30 5.55 0.39
CA GLU A 83 14.19 6.42 1.55
C GLU A 83 13.44 5.71 2.69
N THR A 84 14.17 5.44 3.77
CA THR A 84 13.61 4.93 5.02
C THR A 84 13.48 6.06 6.03
N VAL A 85 12.47 5.97 6.88
CA VAL A 85 12.12 7.01 7.85
C VAL A 85 11.85 6.38 9.22
N SER A 86 11.97 7.20 10.27
CA SER A 86 11.55 6.76 11.60
C SER A 86 10.01 6.68 11.69
N PRO A 87 9.46 5.90 12.62
CA PRO A 87 8.00 5.83 12.84
C PRO A 87 7.34 7.19 13.10
N SER A 88 8.09 8.17 13.63
CA SER A 88 7.60 9.52 13.87
C SER A 88 7.20 10.28 12.59
N TYR A 89 7.74 9.90 11.45
CA TYR A 89 7.33 10.47 10.16
C TYR A 89 5.85 10.21 9.84
N PHE A 90 5.34 9.05 10.25
CA PHE A 90 3.96 8.64 10.01
C PHE A 90 3.01 9.10 11.11
N TYR A 91 3.51 9.75 12.17
CA TYR A 91 2.71 10.15 13.30
C TYR A 91 1.55 11.07 12.91
N SER A 92 0.38 10.78 13.46
CA SER A 92 -0.82 11.59 13.35
C SER A 92 -1.62 11.49 14.64
N GLU A 93 -1.71 12.60 15.38
CA GLU A 93 -2.46 12.66 16.63
C GLU A 93 -3.93 12.27 16.42
N GLU A 94 -4.59 12.82 15.39
CA GLU A 94 -5.98 12.51 15.07
C GLU A 94 -6.22 11.01 14.89
N LYS A 95 -5.34 10.34 14.13
CA LYS A 95 -5.45 8.89 13.84
C LYS A 95 -5.11 8.05 15.06
N LEU A 96 -4.14 8.50 15.88
CA LEU A 96 -3.78 7.85 17.13
C LEU A 96 -4.94 7.89 18.13
N GLN A 97 -5.58 9.03 18.30
CA GLN A 97 -6.75 9.16 19.19
C GLN A 97 -7.93 8.31 18.72
N ARG A 98 -8.14 8.22 17.41
CA ARG A 98 -9.14 7.28 16.84
C ARG A 98 -8.82 5.82 17.16
N ALA A 99 -7.56 5.43 17.06
CA ALA A 99 -7.14 4.07 17.39
C ALA A 99 -7.34 3.78 18.88
N LYS A 100 -6.96 4.72 19.77
CA LYS A 100 -7.14 4.60 21.24
C LYS A 100 -8.60 4.56 21.65
N SER A 101 -9.46 5.37 21.04
CA SER A 101 -10.87 5.45 21.40
C SER A 101 -11.66 4.19 21.05
N LYS A 102 -11.11 3.25 20.29
CA LYS A 102 -11.80 2.04 19.78
C LYS A 102 -13.16 2.32 19.13
N ILE A 103 -13.44 3.58 18.82
CA ILE A 103 -14.68 3.95 18.14
C ILE A 103 -14.63 3.35 16.75
N LYS A 104 -15.53 2.44 16.45
CA LYS A 104 -15.80 1.94 15.11
C LYS A 104 -16.40 3.08 14.27
N THR A 105 -15.59 4.06 13.93
CA THR A 105 -16.03 5.05 12.96
C THR A 105 -16.08 4.38 11.61
N ASN A 106 -17.23 4.45 10.94
CA ASN A 106 -17.40 4.18 9.51
C ASN A 106 -16.60 5.22 8.69
N SER A 107 -15.34 5.48 9.06
CA SER A 107 -14.53 6.42 8.31
C SER A 107 -14.16 5.79 6.96
N LYS A 108 -14.83 6.28 5.93
CA LYS A 108 -14.61 5.98 4.50
C LYS A 108 -13.23 6.43 3.99
N LYS A 109 -12.26 6.74 4.87
CA LYS A 109 -10.88 7.07 4.49
C LYS A 109 -10.15 5.78 4.20
N GLY A 110 -10.03 5.50 2.92
CA GLY A 110 -9.55 4.23 2.42
C GLY A 110 -8.18 4.28 1.79
N THR A 111 -7.76 3.14 1.39
CA THR A 111 -6.71 2.78 0.45
C THR A 111 -6.63 3.77 -0.71
N VAL A 112 -5.44 4.10 -1.17
CA VAL A 112 -5.24 4.81 -2.42
C VAL A 112 -5.00 3.81 -3.54
N GLY A 113 -5.62 4.07 -4.68
CA GLY A 113 -5.49 3.26 -5.88
C GLY A 113 -5.32 4.14 -7.12
N VAL A 114 -4.55 3.65 -8.08
CA VAL A 114 -4.34 4.29 -9.37
C VAL A 114 -4.38 3.24 -10.46
N VAL A 115 -5.09 3.54 -11.53
CA VAL A 115 -5.00 2.85 -12.81
C VAL A 115 -4.56 3.88 -13.83
N ALA A 116 -3.60 3.54 -14.66
CA ALA A 116 -3.06 4.40 -15.71
C ALA A 116 -3.09 3.68 -17.05
N LEU A 117 -3.46 4.40 -18.09
CA LEU A 117 -3.40 3.98 -19.49
C LEU A 117 -2.48 4.97 -20.22
N ASP A 118 -1.48 4.47 -20.91
CA ASP A 118 -0.60 5.30 -21.73
C ASP A 118 -1.11 5.45 -23.18
N ALA A 119 -0.43 6.29 -23.96
CA ALA A 119 -0.79 6.54 -25.36
C ALA A 119 -0.61 5.31 -26.27
N ASN A 120 0.11 4.30 -25.83
CA ASN A 120 0.33 3.06 -26.57
C ASN A 120 -0.66 1.93 -26.16
N GLY A 121 -1.60 2.24 -25.25
CA GLY A 121 -2.55 1.25 -24.75
C GLY A 121 -2.02 0.39 -23.61
N ASN A 122 -0.85 0.71 -23.04
CA ASN A 122 -0.34 -0.04 -21.88
C ASN A 122 -1.07 0.39 -20.61
N ILE A 123 -1.48 -0.60 -19.85
CA ILE A 123 -2.19 -0.43 -18.58
C ILE A 123 -1.24 -0.74 -17.41
N ALA A 124 -1.25 0.10 -16.40
CA ALA A 124 -0.61 -0.18 -15.12
C ALA A 124 -1.61 0.10 -13.98
N ALA A 125 -1.56 -0.72 -12.95
CA ALA A 125 -2.38 -0.53 -11.75
C ALA A 125 -1.52 -0.63 -10.49
N GLY A 126 -1.97 0.02 -9.43
CA GLY A 126 -1.32 -0.10 -8.14
C GLY A 126 -2.25 0.30 -7.01
N THR A 127 -1.93 -0.17 -5.81
CA THR A 127 -2.71 0.06 -4.60
C THR A 127 -1.77 0.24 -3.42
N SER A 128 -2.04 1.20 -2.53
CA SER A 128 -1.26 1.42 -1.30
C SER A 128 -2.17 1.75 -0.13
N THR A 129 -1.87 1.21 1.05
CA THR A 129 -2.74 1.34 2.22
C THR A 129 -2.01 1.16 3.55
N GLY A 130 -2.57 1.75 4.62
CA GLY A 130 -2.30 1.39 6.02
C GLY A 130 -3.26 0.32 6.55
N GLY A 131 -4.20 -0.17 5.73
CA GLY A 131 -5.21 -1.15 6.14
C GLY A 131 -6.37 -0.55 6.92
N MET A 132 -6.92 -1.32 7.85
CA MET A 132 -8.03 -0.93 8.74
C MET A 132 -7.51 -0.33 10.03
N THR A 133 -8.18 0.70 10.55
CA THR A 133 -7.91 1.21 11.91
C THR A 133 -8.12 0.09 12.92
N ASN A 134 -7.19 -0.05 13.86
CA ASN A 134 -7.17 -1.11 14.87
C ASN A 134 -7.10 -2.53 14.29
N LYS A 135 -6.53 -2.69 13.07
CA LYS A 135 -6.20 -4.03 12.57
C LYS A 135 -5.25 -4.74 13.55
N MET A 136 -5.35 -6.04 13.63
CA MET A 136 -4.36 -6.84 14.35
C MET A 136 -2.99 -6.67 13.69
N PRO A 137 -1.88 -6.63 14.45
CA PRO A 137 -0.54 -6.64 13.87
C PRO A 137 -0.34 -7.82 12.91
N GLY A 138 0.29 -7.55 11.76
CA GLY A 138 0.50 -8.55 10.72
C GLY A 138 -0.74 -8.88 9.87
N ARG A 139 -1.91 -8.26 10.14
CA ARG A 139 -3.08 -8.45 9.27
C ARG A 139 -2.83 -7.81 7.91
N ILE A 140 -2.86 -8.59 6.88
CA ILE A 140 -2.78 -8.18 5.47
C ILE A 140 -4.20 -8.18 4.88
N GLY A 141 -4.53 -7.13 4.11
CA GLY A 141 -5.79 -7.03 3.37
C GLY A 141 -5.63 -7.48 1.93
N ASP A 142 -6.56 -7.03 1.10
CA ASP A 142 -6.60 -7.25 -0.34
C ASP A 142 -5.54 -6.45 -1.10
N SER A 143 -5.20 -5.26 -0.60
CA SER A 143 -4.39 -4.29 -1.32
C SER A 143 -3.03 -4.78 -1.86
N PRO A 144 -2.23 -5.59 -1.12
CA PRO A 144 -0.97 -6.10 -1.65
C PRO A 144 -1.12 -7.42 -2.43
N ILE A 145 -2.33 -7.94 -2.56
CA ILE A 145 -2.57 -9.22 -3.23
C ILE A 145 -2.93 -8.98 -4.68
N ILE A 146 -2.07 -9.43 -5.60
CA ILE A 146 -2.30 -9.37 -7.03
C ILE A 146 -3.52 -10.25 -7.37
N GLY A 147 -4.44 -9.70 -8.15
CA GLY A 147 -5.73 -10.34 -8.45
C GLY A 147 -6.84 -10.09 -7.42
N ALA A 148 -6.52 -9.53 -6.24
CA ALA A 148 -7.51 -9.14 -5.24
C ALA A 148 -7.64 -7.61 -5.10
N GLY A 149 -6.54 -6.90 -4.86
CA GLY A 149 -6.52 -5.45 -4.70
C GLY A 149 -5.92 -4.70 -5.89
N THR A 150 -5.17 -5.39 -6.74
CA THR A 150 -4.50 -4.79 -7.89
C THR A 150 -4.48 -5.78 -9.04
N TRP A 151 -4.88 -5.33 -10.24
CA TRP A 151 -4.73 -6.07 -11.48
C TRP A 151 -4.49 -5.13 -12.64
N ALA A 152 -3.63 -5.50 -13.57
CA ALA A 152 -3.44 -4.82 -14.85
C ALA A 152 -3.13 -5.83 -15.94
N GLU A 153 -3.85 -5.72 -17.08
CA GLU A 153 -3.62 -6.56 -18.26
C GLU A 153 -4.01 -5.76 -19.50
N ASN A 154 -3.05 -5.59 -20.41
CA ASN A 154 -3.28 -4.85 -21.66
C ASN A 154 -4.39 -5.50 -22.49
N GLY A 155 -5.27 -4.67 -23.05
CA GLY A 155 -6.40 -5.12 -23.84
C GLY A 155 -7.55 -5.75 -23.03
N VAL A 156 -7.41 -5.88 -21.71
CA VAL A 156 -8.44 -6.43 -20.81
C VAL A 156 -8.91 -5.37 -19.82
N CYS A 157 -8.16 -5.10 -18.76
CA CYS A 157 -8.55 -4.11 -17.76
C CYS A 157 -7.39 -3.69 -16.85
N GLY A 158 -7.59 -2.56 -16.16
CA GLY A 158 -6.82 -2.18 -14.98
C GLY A 158 -7.76 -2.00 -13.79
N VAL A 159 -7.39 -2.58 -12.66
CA VAL A 159 -8.19 -2.53 -11.42
C VAL A 159 -7.29 -2.18 -10.25
N SER A 160 -7.71 -1.19 -9.45
CA SER A 160 -7.21 -0.96 -8.11
C SER A 160 -8.42 -0.94 -7.18
N GLY A 161 -8.59 -2.03 -6.45
CA GLY A 161 -9.76 -2.27 -5.63
C GLY A 161 -9.60 -1.80 -4.20
N LYS A 162 -10.66 -1.17 -3.68
CA LYS A 162 -10.91 -1.12 -2.26
C LYS A 162 -12.21 -1.87 -2.01
N ILE A 163 -12.11 -3.06 -1.43
CA ILE A 163 -13.31 -3.77 -0.98
C ILE A 163 -13.83 -3.04 0.25
N GLY A 164 -14.92 -2.25 0.07
CA GLY A 164 -15.78 -1.90 1.17
C GLY A 164 -16.32 -3.21 1.78
N ARG A 165 -16.58 -3.24 3.10
CA ARG A 165 -17.23 -4.39 3.72
C ARG A 165 -18.41 -4.83 2.84
N ALA A 166 -18.31 -6.01 2.26
CA ALA A 166 -19.49 -6.71 1.82
C ALA A 166 -20.31 -6.99 3.10
N HIS A 167 -21.44 -6.33 3.24
CA HIS A 167 -22.45 -6.79 4.17
C HIS A 167 -23.09 -8.00 3.51
N VAL A 168 -22.76 -9.17 4.00
CA VAL A 168 -23.55 -10.38 3.80
C VAL A 168 -24.67 -10.33 4.85
#